data_183be87adec23c38e24810fc37092ae0
#
_entry.id   183be87adec23c38e24810fc37092ae0
#
_cell.length_a   1.000
_cell.length_b   1.000
_cell.length_c   1.000
_cell.angle_alpha   90.00
_cell.angle_beta   90.00
_cell.angle_gamma   90.00
#
_symmetry.space_group_name_H-M   'P 1'
#
loop_
_entity.id
_entity.type
_entity.pdbx_description
1 polymer ?
#
loop_
_entity_poly.entity_id
_entity_poly.type
_entity_poly.pdbx_seq_one_letter_code
_entity_poly.pdbx_strand_id
1 'polypeptide(L)'
;MPTPIIVVHDEVATRELAVSTLCANGLQAVGCDDPMKALLALEADGGVRVLVTRIDFGPGKLNGAALARILRVKRREIRLAFVDSPENRVHVEGYGEFVPTPLNPYILVDTVARLLTAGHDNLSRLSGQAPAA
;
A
#
# COMPACT_ATOMS: atom_id res chain seq x y z
N MET A 1 18.74 3.73 4.41
CA MET A 1 17.66 4.52 3.80
C MET A 1 16.32 3.90 4.13
N PRO A 2 15.36 4.66 4.61
CA PRO A 2 14.03 4.11 4.85
C PRO A 2 13.41 3.66 3.53
N THR A 3 12.67 2.58 3.58
CA THR A 3 11.94 2.08 2.42
C THR A 3 10.54 2.64 2.47
N PRO A 4 10.16 3.57 1.58
CA PRO A 4 8.85 4.21 1.66
C PRO A 4 7.69 3.28 1.25
N ILE A 5 7.97 2.21 0.51
CA ILE A 5 6.92 1.33 -0.03
C ILE A 5 7.20 -0.12 0.33
N ILE A 6 6.22 -0.78 0.91
CA ILE A 6 6.25 -2.24 1.09
C ILE A 6 5.15 -2.85 0.23
N VAL A 7 5.49 -3.88 -0.53
CA VAL A 7 4.55 -4.64 -1.36
C VAL A 7 4.34 -6.02 -0.73
N VAL A 8 3.12 -6.30 -0.31
CA VAL A 8 2.75 -7.57 0.32
C VAL A 8 1.88 -8.38 -0.62
N HIS A 9 2.41 -9.45 -1.13
CA HIS A 9 1.66 -10.33 -2.02
C HIS A 9 2.27 -11.72 -1.98
N ASP A 10 1.44 -12.74 -1.84
CA ASP A 10 1.92 -14.13 -1.76
C ASP A 10 2.18 -14.75 -3.14
N GLU A 11 1.61 -14.17 -4.20
CA GLU A 11 1.89 -14.60 -5.56
C GLU A 11 3.21 -13.99 -6.03
N VAL A 12 4.21 -14.83 -6.25
CA VAL A 12 5.58 -14.39 -6.55
C VAL A 12 5.63 -13.48 -7.79
N ALA A 13 4.98 -13.88 -8.85
CA ALA A 13 5.02 -13.12 -10.11
C ALA A 13 4.45 -11.72 -9.95
N THR A 14 3.32 -11.60 -9.26
CA THR A 14 2.69 -10.29 -9.02
C THR A 14 3.56 -9.43 -8.12
N ARG A 15 4.08 -10.01 -7.06
CA ARG A 15 4.96 -9.29 -6.13
C ARG A 15 6.22 -8.78 -6.82
N GLU A 16 6.88 -9.63 -7.60
CA GLU A 16 8.10 -9.24 -8.32
C GLU A 16 7.82 -8.18 -9.37
N LEU A 17 6.73 -8.31 -10.10
CA LEU A 17 6.35 -7.29 -11.08
C LEU A 17 6.10 -5.95 -10.41
N ALA A 18 5.38 -5.95 -9.30
CA ALA A 18 5.09 -4.72 -8.56
C ALA A 18 6.37 -4.05 -8.06
N VAL A 19 7.24 -4.81 -7.38
CA VAL A 19 8.47 -4.26 -6.82
C VAL A 19 9.40 -3.76 -7.93
N SER A 20 9.63 -4.57 -8.97
CA SER A 20 10.54 -4.18 -10.04
C SER A 20 10.03 -2.95 -10.80
N THR A 21 8.73 -2.86 -11.02
CA THR A 21 8.14 -1.72 -11.71
C THR A 21 8.30 -0.44 -10.89
N LEU A 22 8.02 -0.50 -9.60
CA LEU A 22 8.18 0.66 -8.73
C LEU A 22 9.65 1.11 -8.67
N CYS A 23 10.57 0.16 -8.49
CA CYS A 23 11.98 0.48 -8.44
C CYS A 23 12.50 1.05 -9.77
N ALA A 24 12.02 0.53 -10.90
CA ALA A 24 12.40 1.04 -12.21
C ALA A 24 11.94 2.47 -12.44
N ASN A 25 10.93 2.92 -11.70
CA ASN A 25 10.41 4.29 -11.78
C ASN A 25 10.96 5.19 -10.66
N GLY A 26 12.04 4.79 -10.03
CA GLY A 26 12.72 5.61 -9.03
C GLY A 26 12.11 5.57 -7.64
N LEU A 27 11.16 4.68 -7.40
CA LEU A 27 10.51 4.53 -6.12
C LEU A 27 11.11 3.34 -5.37
N GLN A 28 11.48 3.54 -4.11
CA GLN A 28 12.07 2.47 -3.32
C GLN A 28 10.97 1.57 -2.76
N ALA A 29 11.00 0.30 -3.14
CA ALA A 29 10.01 -0.67 -2.72
C ALA A 29 10.68 -2.01 -2.39
N VAL A 30 10.17 -2.68 -1.37
CA VAL A 30 10.56 -4.05 -1.04
C VAL A 30 9.34 -4.95 -0.99
N GLY A 31 9.54 -6.23 -1.31
CA GLY A 31 8.48 -7.22 -1.32
C GLY A 31 8.43 -8.01 -0.02
N CYS A 32 7.24 -8.47 0.31
CA CYS A 32 6.99 -9.33 1.46
C CYS A 32 5.92 -10.34 1.06
N ASP A 33 6.07 -11.59 1.48
CA ASP A 33 5.17 -12.65 1.05
C ASP A 33 4.05 -12.96 2.04
N ASP A 34 4.08 -12.33 3.20
CA ASP A 34 3.14 -12.62 4.27
C ASP A 34 2.70 -11.34 4.99
N PRO A 35 1.38 -11.16 5.20
CA PRO A 35 0.88 -9.94 5.84
C PRO A 35 1.36 -9.75 7.29
N MET A 36 1.60 -10.82 8.02
CA MET A 36 2.10 -10.69 9.39
C MET A 36 3.54 -10.20 9.40
N LYS A 37 4.36 -10.70 8.48
CA LYS A 37 5.74 -10.22 8.31
C LYS A 37 5.75 -8.74 7.94
N ALA A 38 4.81 -8.33 7.09
CA ALA A 38 4.68 -6.93 6.70
C ALA A 38 4.32 -6.05 7.89
N LEU A 39 3.39 -6.49 8.73
CA LEU A 39 3.01 -5.75 9.92
C LEU A 39 4.20 -5.54 10.86
N LEU A 40 5.00 -6.58 11.08
CA LEU A 40 6.21 -6.47 11.89
C LEU A 40 7.22 -5.50 11.28
N ALA A 41 7.38 -5.53 9.96
CA ALA A 41 8.27 -4.61 9.27
C ALA A 41 7.81 -3.15 9.39
N LEU A 42 6.50 -2.93 9.32
CA LEU A 42 5.92 -1.60 9.48
C LEU A 42 6.13 -1.05 10.89
N GLU A 43 6.05 -1.91 11.90
CA GLU A 43 6.31 -1.50 13.27
C GLU A 43 7.77 -1.12 13.48
N ALA A 44 8.69 -1.80 12.77
CA ALA A 44 10.13 -1.55 12.91
C ALA A 44 10.62 -0.37 12.08
N ASP A 45 9.94 -0.01 11.00
CA ASP A 45 10.39 1.03 10.08
C ASP A 45 9.37 2.17 10.01
N GLY A 46 9.69 3.27 10.68
CA GLY A 46 8.85 4.47 10.68
C GLY A 46 8.86 5.25 9.37
N GLY A 47 9.71 4.88 8.42
CA GLY A 47 9.82 5.56 7.14
C GLY A 47 8.87 5.08 6.06
N VAL A 48 8.13 3.99 6.32
CA VAL A 48 7.18 3.47 5.33
C VAL A 48 5.98 4.41 5.22
N ARG A 49 5.65 4.76 3.98
CA ARG A 49 4.57 5.71 3.69
C ARG A 49 3.42 5.07 2.91
N VAL A 50 3.71 4.05 2.11
CA VAL A 50 2.71 3.37 1.29
C VAL A 50 2.85 1.86 1.47
N LEU A 51 1.73 1.21 1.70
CA LEU A 51 1.63 -0.24 1.72
C LEU A 51 0.79 -0.68 0.52
N VAL A 52 1.37 -1.51 -0.33
CA VAL A 52 0.67 -2.17 -1.44
C VAL A 52 0.42 -3.59 -0.99
N THR A 53 -0.84 -4.01 -0.91
CA THR A 53 -1.14 -5.33 -0.34
C THR A 53 -2.25 -6.04 -1.09
N ARG A 54 -2.16 -7.36 -1.14
CA ARG A 54 -3.28 -8.21 -1.53
C ARG A 54 -4.35 -8.15 -0.43
N ILE A 55 -5.58 -8.47 -0.76
CA ILE A 55 -6.69 -8.52 0.22
C ILE A 55 -6.83 -9.92 0.79
N ASP A 56 -7.02 -10.90 -0.08
CA ASP A 56 -7.28 -12.28 0.32
C ASP A 56 -6.00 -13.12 0.19
N PHE A 57 -5.40 -13.46 1.32
CA PHE A 57 -4.22 -14.32 1.38
C PHE A 57 -4.55 -15.78 1.65
N GLY A 58 -5.84 -16.11 1.73
CA GLY A 58 -6.28 -17.46 1.99
C GLY A 58 -6.58 -17.74 3.46
N PRO A 59 -7.09 -18.94 3.76
CA PRO A 59 -7.48 -19.31 5.13
C PRO A 59 -6.31 -19.27 6.11
N GLY A 60 -6.57 -18.80 7.31
CA GLY A 60 -5.56 -18.78 8.37
C GLY A 60 -4.56 -17.63 8.28
N LYS A 61 -4.71 -16.76 7.31
CA LYS A 61 -3.84 -15.60 7.15
C LYS A 61 -4.58 -14.31 7.49
N LEU A 62 -3.84 -13.33 8.00
CA LEU A 62 -4.36 -11.96 8.16
C LEU A 62 -4.67 -11.41 6.78
N ASN A 63 -5.89 -10.94 6.53
CA ASN A 63 -6.22 -10.38 5.23
C ASN A 63 -5.90 -8.88 5.15
N GLY A 64 -5.87 -8.35 3.91
CA GLY A 64 -5.51 -6.96 3.68
C GLY A 64 -6.49 -5.97 4.29
N ALA A 65 -7.76 -6.33 4.40
CA ALA A 65 -8.75 -5.46 5.04
C ALA A 65 -8.50 -5.34 6.54
N ALA A 66 -8.17 -6.46 7.20
CA ALA A 66 -7.83 -6.45 8.63
C ALA A 66 -6.54 -5.65 8.86
N LEU A 67 -5.55 -5.84 8.00
CA LEU A 67 -4.31 -5.08 8.06
C LEU A 67 -4.57 -3.57 7.95
N ALA A 68 -5.44 -3.19 7.03
CA ALA A 68 -5.82 -1.78 6.85
C ALA A 68 -6.47 -1.20 8.11
N ARG A 69 -7.34 -1.95 8.75
CA ARG A 69 -7.99 -1.51 9.99
C ARG A 69 -6.97 -1.32 11.12
N ILE A 70 -6.01 -2.24 11.23
CA ILE A 70 -4.95 -2.13 12.24
C ILE A 70 -4.13 -0.86 11.99
N LEU A 71 -3.72 -0.63 10.75
CA LEU A 71 -2.90 0.53 10.41
C LEU A 71 -3.66 1.84 10.56
N ARG A 72 -4.96 1.86 10.32
CA ARG A 72 -5.76 3.06 10.53
C ARG A 72 -5.69 3.55 11.97
N VAL A 73 -5.53 2.62 12.90
CA VAL A 73 -5.40 2.96 14.33
C VAL A 73 -3.96 3.24 14.71
N LYS A 74 -3.02 2.39 14.29
CA LYS A 74 -1.62 2.44 14.76
C LYS A 74 -0.70 3.32 13.92
N ARG A 75 -0.91 3.37 12.62
CA ARG A 75 -0.03 4.05 11.67
C ARG A 75 -0.85 4.76 10.61
N ARG A 76 -1.57 5.78 11.01
CA ARG A 76 -2.54 6.50 10.15
C ARG A 76 -1.88 7.23 8.99
N GLU A 77 -0.60 7.51 9.08
CA GLU A 77 0.14 8.16 8.01
C GLU A 77 0.39 7.25 6.80
N ILE A 78 0.28 5.93 6.99
CA ILE A 78 0.51 4.98 5.89
C ILE A 78 -0.71 4.96 4.97
N ARG A 79 -0.47 5.15 3.69
CA ARG A 79 -1.50 5.05 2.65
C ARG A 79 -1.50 3.66 2.05
N LEU A 80 -2.66 3.20 1.61
CA LEU A 80 -2.82 1.82 1.15
C LEU A 80 -3.27 1.77 -0.30
N ALA A 81 -2.70 0.81 -1.03
CA ALA A 81 -3.16 0.39 -2.34
C ALA A 81 -3.38 -1.13 -2.29
N PHE A 82 -4.54 -1.57 -2.72
CA PHE A 82 -4.89 -2.99 -2.68
C PHE A 82 -4.83 -3.57 -4.09
N VAL A 83 -4.08 -4.67 -4.24
CA VAL A 83 -3.91 -5.36 -5.52
C VAL A 83 -4.55 -6.73 -5.40
N ASP A 84 -5.71 -6.91 -6.03
CA ASP A 84 -6.46 -8.16 -5.95
C ASP A 84 -7.50 -8.23 -7.06
N SER A 85 -8.23 -9.34 -7.12
CA SER A 85 -9.34 -9.50 -8.03
C SER A 85 -10.45 -8.49 -7.75
N PRO A 86 -11.15 -8.00 -8.79
CA PRO A 86 -12.17 -6.97 -8.60
C PRO A 86 -13.27 -7.32 -7.60
N GLU A 87 -13.62 -8.59 -7.46
CA GLU A 87 -14.64 -9.00 -6.50
C GLU A 87 -14.28 -8.73 -5.05
N ASN A 88 -12.99 -8.59 -4.75
CA ASN A 88 -12.54 -8.32 -3.39
C ASN A 88 -12.52 -6.83 -3.04
N ARG A 89 -12.79 -5.97 -4.00
CA ARG A 89 -12.78 -4.51 -3.79
C ARG A 89 -13.70 -4.06 -2.67
N VAL A 90 -14.87 -4.70 -2.55
CA VAL A 90 -15.87 -4.34 -1.56
C VAL A 90 -15.34 -4.40 -0.12
N HIS A 91 -14.36 -5.28 0.13
CA HIS A 91 -13.83 -5.47 1.48
C HIS A 91 -12.93 -4.33 1.97
N VAL A 92 -12.49 -3.48 1.06
CA VAL A 92 -11.51 -2.41 1.37
C VAL A 92 -11.98 -1.02 1.01
N GLU A 93 -13.26 -0.85 0.72
CA GLU A 93 -13.81 0.47 0.39
C GLU A 93 -13.61 1.44 1.55
N GLY A 94 -13.09 2.61 1.24
CA GLY A 94 -12.81 3.63 2.24
C GLY A 94 -11.46 3.50 2.94
N TYR A 95 -10.69 2.44 2.65
CA TYR A 95 -9.38 2.24 3.27
C TYR A 95 -8.21 2.62 2.39
N GLY A 96 -8.40 2.71 1.09
CA GLY A 96 -7.32 3.07 0.17
C GLY A 96 -7.73 2.89 -1.27
N GLU A 97 -6.73 2.97 -2.15
CA GLU A 97 -6.94 2.80 -3.58
C GLU A 97 -6.97 1.32 -3.95
N PHE A 98 -7.68 1.00 -5.02
CA PHE A 98 -7.77 -0.37 -5.51
C PHE A 98 -7.17 -0.50 -6.91
N VAL A 99 -6.31 -1.50 -7.09
CA VAL A 99 -5.67 -1.81 -8.37
C VAL A 99 -6.06 -3.25 -8.73
N PRO A 100 -6.87 -3.44 -9.76
CA PRO A 100 -7.34 -4.78 -10.10
C PRO A 100 -6.23 -5.63 -10.74
N THR A 101 -6.32 -6.95 -10.52
CA THR A 101 -5.51 -7.92 -11.25
C THR A 101 -6.24 -8.38 -12.50
N PRO A 102 -5.51 -8.74 -13.57
CA PRO A 102 -4.05 -8.80 -13.69
C PRO A 102 -3.42 -7.42 -13.57
N LEU A 103 -2.29 -7.36 -12.90
CA LEU A 103 -1.63 -6.10 -12.58
C LEU A 103 -1.18 -5.34 -13.81
N ASN A 104 -1.63 -4.09 -13.94
CA ASN A 104 -1.13 -3.17 -14.96
C ASN A 104 -0.06 -2.30 -14.30
N PRO A 105 1.21 -2.41 -14.75
CA PRO A 105 2.31 -1.67 -14.12
C PRO A 105 2.13 -0.16 -14.12
N TYR A 106 1.56 0.40 -15.19
CA TYR A 106 1.35 1.85 -15.28
C TYR A 106 0.33 2.34 -14.26
N ILE A 107 -0.74 1.58 -14.07
CA ILE A 107 -1.76 1.93 -13.08
C ILE A 107 -1.17 1.86 -11.68
N LEU A 108 -0.35 0.85 -11.40
CA LEU A 108 0.29 0.71 -10.10
C LEU A 108 1.19 1.89 -9.79
N VAL A 109 2.08 2.25 -10.71
CA VAL A 109 3.01 3.37 -10.52
C VAL A 109 2.25 4.67 -10.30
N ASP A 110 1.24 4.94 -11.12
CA ASP A 110 0.42 6.14 -10.99
C ASP A 110 -0.28 6.18 -9.64
N THR A 111 -0.87 5.06 -9.23
CA THR A 111 -1.58 4.98 -7.95
C THR A 111 -0.64 5.23 -6.77
N VAL A 112 0.51 4.58 -6.75
CA VAL A 112 1.47 4.74 -5.65
C VAL A 112 2.04 6.16 -5.62
N ALA A 113 2.36 6.73 -6.78
CA ALA A 113 2.86 8.10 -6.86
C ALA A 113 1.83 9.10 -6.31
N ARG A 114 0.56 8.91 -6.65
CA ARG A 114 -0.52 9.76 -6.11
C ARG A 114 -0.66 9.61 -4.60
N LEU A 115 -0.54 8.40 -4.09
CA LEU A 115 -0.63 8.16 -2.65
C LEU A 115 0.50 8.84 -1.89
N LEU A 116 1.71 8.82 -2.43
CA LEU A 116 2.84 9.51 -1.82
C LEU A 116 2.61 11.02 -1.79
N THR A 117 2.10 11.59 -2.88
CA THR A 117 1.81 13.02 -2.98
C THR A 117 0.62 13.43 -2.12
N ALA A 118 -0.46 12.64 -2.12
CA ALA A 118 -1.64 12.91 -1.32
C ALA A 118 -1.33 12.95 0.17
N GLY A 119 -0.46 12.05 0.63
CA GLY A 119 -0.01 12.06 2.02
C GLY A 119 0.68 13.36 2.38
N HIS A 120 1.53 13.87 1.51
CA HIS A 120 2.19 15.16 1.68
C HIS A 120 1.19 16.31 1.69
N ASP A 121 0.26 16.31 0.73
CA ASP A 121 -0.77 17.34 0.64
C ASP A 121 -1.65 17.37 1.89
N ASN A 122 -2.01 16.22 2.41
CA ASN A 122 -2.81 16.14 3.63
C ASN A 122 -2.07 16.74 4.83
N LEU A 123 -0.78 16.49 4.93
CA LEU A 123 0.03 17.09 6.00
C LEU A 123 0.09 18.60 5.87
N SER A 124 0.19 19.12 4.65
CA SER A 124 0.17 20.56 4.41
C SER A 124 -1.14 21.18 4.85
N ARG A 125 -2.26 20.52 4.58
CA ARG A 125 -3.57 21.00 5.01
C ARG A 125 -3.70 21.01 6.52
N LEU A 126 -3.21 19.96 7.17
CA LEU A 126 -3.26 19.86 8.63
C LEU A 126 -2.40 20.90 9.32
N SER A 127 -1.39 21.43 8.65
CA SER A 127 -0.53 22.47 9.22
C SER A 127 -1.09 23.89 9.05
N GLY A 128 -2.39 24.01 8.73
CA GLY A 128 -3.08 25.30 8.71
C GLY A 128 -3.12 25.98 7.34
N GLN A 129 -2.64 25.35 6.35
CA GLN A 129 -2.75 25.84 4.98
C GLN A 129 -4.16 25.52 4.51
N ALA A 130 -5.03 26.48 4.58
CA ALA A 130 -6.37 26.28 4.07
C ALA A 130 -6.28 25.88 2.60
N PRO A 131 -6.95 24.81 2.19
CA PRO A 131 -7.05 24.54 0.77
C PRO A 131 -7.73 25.73 0.13
N ALA A 132 -7.19 26.20 -0.95
CA ALA A 132 -7.93 27.13 -1.77
C ALA A 132 -9.23 26.41 -2.11
N ALA A 133 -10.30 26.98 -1.72
CA ALA A 133 -11.63 26.38 -1.80
C ALA A 133 -11.87 25.72 -3.15
#